data_c7c7a64a6b828695429b29ddf8ebe0ef
#
_entry.id   c7c7a64a6b828695429b29ddf8ebe0ef
#
_cell.length_a   1.000
_cell.length_b   1.000
_cell.length_c   1.000
_cell.angle_alpha   90.00
_cell.angle_beta   90.00
_cell.angle_gamma   90.00
#
_symmetry.space_group_name_H-M   'P 1'
#
loop_
_entity.id
_entity.type
_entity.pdbx_description
1 polymer ?
#
loop_
_entity_poly.entity_id
_entity_poly.type
_entity_poly.pdbx_seq_one_letter_code
_entity_poly.pdbx_strand_id
1 'polypeptide(L)'
;APPGGGGGSGGGVSSGGGAQAVARTMAAPRPQAASEPVAVLNTFEDMLARIEKRRDIALKLDVERYVRPISFRPGAIEYEAAPGAPNNLAQRLVGRLKEWTGERWLIAAQGGGGAESLWEREKREEREVRAQVEQDPFVLAVMATFPGAEIVGVRKLPQAEAAEGAATEAEDDDDED
;
A
#
# COMPACT_ATOMS: atom_id res chain seq x y z
N ALA A 1 22.28 -68.97 2.85
CA ALA A 1 21.75 -69.69 4.00
C ALA A 1 22.45 -69.29 5.30
N PRO A 2 21.71 -69.36 6.40
CA PRO A 2 21.96 -68.72 7.69
C PRO A 2 22.80 -69.57 8.63
N PRO A 3 22.90 -69.44 9.93
CA PRO A 3 21.90 -69.19 10.96
C PRO A 3 22.35 -68.49 12.26
N GLY A 4 21.40 -68.34 13.14
CA GLY A 4 21.41 -68.65 14.52
C GLY A 4 21.47 -67.48 15.48
N GLY A 5 20.71 -67.27 16.49
CA GLY A 5 20.09 -68.16 17.40
C GLY A 5 20.32 -67.65 18.81
N GLY A 6 19.35 -67.79 19.70
CA GLY A 6 19.44 -67.71 21.14
C GLY A 6 18.90 -66.41 21.74
N GLY A 7 17.83 -66.31 22.48
CA GLY A 7 17.40 -67.19 23.56
C GLY A 7 17.82 -66.57 24.90
N GLY A 8 16.86 -66.09 25.71
CA GLY A 8 17.13 -65.62 27.04
C GLY A 8 15.88 -65.08 27.75
N SER A 9 15.19 -66.02 28.34
CA SER A 9 14.08 -65.82 29.30
C SER A 9 14.59 -65.21 30.60
N GLY A 10 13.77 -64.38 31.27
CA GLY A 10 14.01 -63.93 32.61
C GLY A 10 12.92 -62.96 33.11
N GLY A 11 12.01 -63.54 33.86
CA GLY A 11 10.90 -62.88 34.51
C GLY A 11 11.32 -61.99 35.67
N GLY A 12 10.44 -61.10 36.05
CA GLY A 12 10.53 -60.26 37.23
C GLY A 12 9.31 -59.40 37.39
N VAL A 13 8.30 -59.94 38.07
CA VAL A 13 7.16 -59.19 38.59
C VAL A 13 7.65 -58.26 39.69
N SER A 14 7.32 -57.01 39.63
CA SER A 14 7.24 -56.22 40.85
C SER A 14 6.18 -55.11 40.66
N SER A 15 5.17 -55.26 41.49
CA SER A 15 4.09 -54.41 41.80
C SER A 15 4.62 -53.11 42.41
N GLY A 16 4.12 -51.96 41.93
CA GLY A 16 4.38 -50.69 42.57
C GLY A 16 3.45 -49.63 42.00
N GLY A 17 2.30 -49.46 42.66
CA GLY A 17 1.34 -48.42 42.34
C GLY A 17 1.94 -47.04 42.54
N GLY A 18 1.80 -46.23 41.56
CA GLY A 18 2.07 -44.80 41.56
C GLY A 18 1.12 -44.14 40.63
N ALA A 19 -0.03 -43.73 41.12
CA ALA A 19 -0.95 -42.88 40.39
C ALA A 19 -0.29 -41.51 40.21
N GLN A 20 0.39 -41.34 39.07
CA GLN A 20 0.79 -40.00 38.63
C GLN A 20 -0.43 -39.34 37.99
N ALA A 21 -1.04 -38.43 38.74
CA ALA A 21 -2.02 -37.51 38.25
C ALA A 21 -1.29 -36.60 37.18
N VAL A 22 -1.45 -36.94 35.92
CA VAL A 22 -1.13 -36.04 34.83
C VAL A 22 -2.04 -34.83 34.91
N ALA A 23 -1.53 -33.77 35.56
CA ALA A 23 -2.12 -32.45 35.46
C ALA A 23 -2.11 -32.09 33.98
N ARG A 24 -3.22 -32.29 33.29
CA ARG A 24 -3.47 -31.67 32.00
C ARG A 24 -3.50 -30.17 32.25
N THR A 25 -2.39 -29.51 32.02
CA THR A 25 -2.32 -28.07 31.90
C THR A 25 -3.23 -27.72 30.72
N MET A 26 -4.45 -27.31 31.03
CA MET A 26 -5.29 -26.67 30.02
C MET A 26 -4.55 -25.42 29.57
N ALA A 27 -3.92 -25.54 28.41
CA ALA A 27 -3.39 -24.39 27.72
C ALA A 27 -4.55 -23.41 27.50
N ALA A 28 -4.50 -22.29 28.19
CA ALA A 28 -5.45 -21.21 27.96
C ALA A 28 -5.50 -20.94 26.46
N PRO A 29 -6.67 -20.74 25.83
CA PRO A 29 -6.76 -20.39 24.47
C PRO A 29 -5.95 -19.10 24.26
N ARG A 30 -4.87 -19.20 23.49
CA ARG A 30 -4.15 -17.99 23.03
C ARG A 30 -5.19 -17.10 22.36
N PRO A 31 -5.24 -15.80 22.67
CA PRO A 31 -6.07 -14.89 21.92
C PRO A 31 -5.71 -15.08 20.45
N GLN A 32 -6.59 -15.63 19.67
CA GLN A 32 -6.48 -15.61 18.22
C GLN A 32 -6.44 -14.12 17.90
N ALA A 33 -5.29 -13.65 17.42
CA ALA A 33 -5.20 -12.33 16.85
C ALA A 33 -6.38 -12.20 15.88
N ALA A 34 -7.26 -11.26 16.16
CA ALA A 34 -8.43 -11.02 15.34
C ALA A 34 -7.95 -10.93 13.90
N SER A 35 -8.34 -11.90 13.08
CA SER A 35 -8.00 -11.91 11.67
C SER A 35 -8.54 -10.60 11.12
N GLU A 36 -7.65 -9.69 10.74
CA GLU A 36 -8.08 -8.45 10.07
C GLU A 36 -9.01 -8.87 8.91
N PRO A 37 -10.13 -8.16 8.73
CA PRO A 37 -11.07 -8.50 7.67
C PRO A 37 -10.30 -8.58 6.36
N VAL A 38 -10.50 -9.69 5.65
CA VAL A 38 -9.88 -9.94 4.34
C VAL A 38 -10.18 -8.74 3.46
N ALA A 39 -9.14 -8.04 3.03
CA ALA A 39 -9.32 -6.82 2.25
C ALA A 39 -9.80 -7.20 0.84
N VAL A 40 -10.97 -6.75 0.49
CA VAL A 40 -11.44 -6.80 -0.89
C VAL A 40 -10.80 -5.63 -1.64
N LEU A 41 -10.00 -5.92 -2.66
CA LEU A 41 -9.35 -4.93 -3.50
C LEU A 41 -10.09 -4.89 -4.84
N ASN A 42 -10.82 -3.80 -5.08
CA ASN A 42 -11.62 -3.64 -6.29
C ASN A 42 -10.93 -2.75 -7.33
N THR A 43 -10.06 -1.85 -6.88
CA THR A 43 -9.37 -0.88 -7.73
C THR A 43 -7.86 -0.90 -7.50
N PHE A 44 -7.13 -0.31 -8.45
CA PHE A 44 -5.69 -0.14 -8.33
C PHE A 44 -5.33 0.77 -7.14
N GLU A 45 -6.16 1.77 -6.88
CA GLU A 45 -6.02 2.69 -5.73
C GLU A 45 -6.20 1.95 -4.40
N ASP A 46 -7.17 1.00 -4.30
CA ASP A 46 -7.34 0.16 -3.10
C ASP A 46 -6.08 -0.65 -2.81
N MET A 47 -5.46 -1.18 -3.87
CA MET A 47 -4.20 -1.92 -3.75
C MET A 47 -3.09 -1.02 -3.22
N LEU A 48 -2.92 0.20 -3.76
CA LEU A 48 -1.93 1.15 -3.28
C LEU A 48 -2.17 1.56 -1.84
N ALA A 49 -3.41 1.87 -1.48
CA ALA A 49 -3.79 2.19 -0.10
C ALA A 49 -3.48 1.02 0.85
N ARG A 50 -3.65 -0.22 0.38
CA ARG A 50 -3.30 -1.41 1.16
C ARG A 50 -1.80 -1.56 1.35
N ILE A 51 -1.01 -1.33 0.30
CA ILE A 51 0.47 -1.34 0.36
C ILE A 51 0.94 -0.29 1.39
N GLU A 52 0.38 0.90 1.34
CA GLU A 52 0.69 2.00 2.25
C GLU A 52 0.32 1.66 3.70
N LYS A 53 -0.88 1.14 3.93
CA LYS A 53 -1.33 0.69 5.26
C LYS A 53 -0.41 -0.39 5.84
N ARG A 54 0.14 -1.25 5.00
CA ARG A 54 1.11 -2.28 5.39
C ARG A 54 2.54 -1.77 5.50
N ARG A 55 2.76 -0.48 5.19
CA ARG A 55 4.06 0.20 5.24
C ARG A 55 5.16 -0.48 4.40
N ASP A 56 4.79 -1.16 3.33
CA ASP A 56 5.76 -1.69 2.36
C ASP A 56 6.16 -0.58 1.37
N ILE A 57 6.95 0.36 1.87
CA ILE A 57 7.34 1.57 1.12
C ILE A 57 8.11 1.21 -0.15
N ALA A 58 8.95 0.19 -0.10
CA ALA A 58 9.72 -0.23 -1.27
C ALA A 58 8.80 -0.75 -2.38
N LEU A 59 7.80 -1.55 -2.03
CA LEU A 59 6.82 -2.03 -3.00
C LEU A 59 5.94 -0.89 -3.51
N LYS A 60 5.54 0.05 -2.65
CA LYS A 60 4.77 1.23 -3.04
C LYS A 60 5.49 2.02 -4.13
N LEU A 61 6.74 2.41 -3.87
CA LEU A 61 7.57 3.16 -4.81
C LEU A 61 7.76 2.43 -6.14
N ASP A 62 8.01 1.11 -6.08
CA ASP A 62 8.17 0.31 -7.29
C ASP A 62 6.87 0.27 -8.11
N VAL A 63 5.71 0.13 -7.45
CA VAL A 63 4.40 0.11 -8.13
C VAL A 63 4.07 1.48 -8.71
N GLU A 64 4.21 2.55 -7.96
CA GLU A 64 3.93 3.91 -8.42
C GLU A 64 4.80 4.31 -9.62
N ARG A 65 6.05 3.85 -9.61
CA ARG A 65 7.02 4.23 -10.64
C ARG A 65 6.96 3.37 -11.89
N TYR A 66 6.76 2.05 -11.74
CA TYR A 66 6.97 1.11 -12.83
C TYR A 66 5.73 0.38 -13.30
N VAL A 67 4.61 0.47 -12.58
CA VAL A 67 3.37 -0.17 -12.99
C VAL A 67 2.50 0.82 -13.76
N ARG A 68 2.29 0.53 -15.03
CA ARG A 68 1.33 1.20 -15.91
C ARG A 68 0.09 0.31 -15.99
N PRO A 69 -1.00 0.63 -15.29
CA PRO A 69 -2.16 -0.25 -15.22
C PRO A 69 -2.86 -0.34 -16.59
N ILE A 70 -3.20 -1.56 -17.00
CA ILE A 70 -4.04 -1.85 -18.16
C ILE A 70 -5.43 -2.24 -17.69
N SER A 71 -5.51 -3.24 -16.82
CA SER A 71 -6.75 -3.78 -16.29
C SER A 71 -6.55 -4.19 -14.83
N PHE A 72 -7.50 -3.84 -13.99
CA PHE A 72 -7.54 -4.26 -12.60
C PHE A 72 -8.89 -4.91 -12.32
N ARG A 73 -8.85 -6.12 -11.81
CA ARG A 73 -10.02 -6.87 -11.34
C ARG A 73 -9.67 -7.60 -10.05
N PRO A 74 -10.62 -7.84 -9.17
CA PRO A 74 -10.36 -8.70 -8.01
C PRO A 74 -9.75 -10.03 -8.45
N GLY A 75 -8.57 -10.35 -7.91
CA GLY A 75 -7.81 -11.55 -8.27
C GLY A 75 -6.96 -11.49 -9.55
N ALA A 76 -7.05 -10.42 -10.36
CA ALA A 76 -6.27 -10.30 -11.60
C ALA A 76 -5.82 -8.87 -11.90
N ILE A 77 -4.54 -8.71 -12.25
CA ILE A 77 -3.96 -7.43 -12.64
C ILE A 77 -3.20 -7.62 -13.94
N GLU A 78 -3.50 -6.77 -14.90
CA GLU A 78 -2.71 -6.64 -16.13
C GLU A 78 -2.05 -5.26 -16.15
N TYR A 79 -0.77 -5.22 -16.41
CA TYR A 79 -0.02 -3.98 -16.42
C TYR A 79 1.11 -4.01 -17.45
N GLU A 80 1.53 -2.85 -17.89
CA GLU A 80 2.77 -2.67 -18.63
C GLU A 80 3.88 -2.27 -17.65
N ALA A 81 5.03 -2.91 -17.76
CA ALA A 81 6.19 -2.55 -16.98
C ALA A 81 6.93 -1.38 -17.63
N ALA A 82 7.07 -0.27 -16.92
CA ALA A 82 7.88 0.86 -17.37
C ALA A 82 9.36 0.48 -17.45
N PRO A 83 10.16 1.17 -18.28
CA PRO A 83 11.58 0.93 -18.40
C PRO A 83 12.31 1.01 -17.05
N GLY A 84 13.16 0.02 -16.76
CA GLY A 84 13.88 -0.09 -15.48
C GLY A 84 13.10 -0.76 -14.36
N ALA A 85 11.94 -1.33 -14.64
CA ALA A 85 11.18 -2.10 -13.66
C ALA A 85 11.97 -3.30 -13.12
N PRO A 86 11.94 -3.56 -11.81
CA PRO A 86 12.56 -4.75 -11.24
C PRO A 86 11.93 -6.04 -11.79
N ASN A 87 12.75 -6.99 -12.22
CA ASN A 87 12.29 -8.26 -12.80
C ASN A 87 11.41 -9.09 -11.84
N ASN A 88 11.57 -8.89 -10.53
CA ASN A 88 10.82 -9.59 -9.50
C ASN A 88 9.56 -8.85 -9.03
N LEU A 89 9.21 -7.72 -9.64
CA LEU A 89 8.08 -6.89 -9.20
C LEU A 89 6.76 -7.67 -9.20
N ALA A 90 6.45 -8.39 -10.29
CA ALA A 90 5.26 -9.22 -10.38
C ALA A 90 5.20 -10.29 -9.28
N GLN A 91 6.32 -10.96 -9.01
CA GLN A 91 6.39 -11.99 -7.95
C GLN A 91 6.18 -11.39 -6.56
N ARG A 92 6.76 -10.23 -6.28
CA ARG A 92 6.57 -9.51 -5.01
C ARG A 92 5.11 -9.11 -4.83
N LEU A 93 4.48 -8.57 -5.88
CA LEU A 93 3.06 -8.22 -5.86
C LEU A 93 2.18 -9.45 -5.60
N VAL A 94 2.38 -10.56 -6.33
CA VAL A 94 1.63 -11.81 -6.10
C VAL A 94 1.77 -12.28 -4.65
N GLY A 95 2.99 -12.30 -4.12
CA GLY A 95 3.27 -12.73 -2.76
C GLY A 95 2.55 -11.86 -1.72
N ARG A 96 2.65 -10.55 -1.85
CA ARG A 96 2.02 -9.59 -0.92
C ARG A 96 0.50 -9.58 -1.01
N LEU A 97 -0.04 -9.58 -2.22
CA LEU A 97 -1.49 -9.62 -2.40
C LEU A 97 -2.09 -10.92 -1.84
N LYS A 98 -1.44 -12.06 -2.08
CA LYS A 98 -1.85 -13.33 -1.48
C LYS A 98 -1.81 -13.29 0.05
N GLU A 99 -0.76 -12.71 0.62
CA GLU A 99 -0.62 -12.57 2.08
C GLU A 99 -1.74 -11.72 2.69
N TRP A 100 -2.14 -10.65 2.00
CA TRP A 100 -3.10 -9.68 2.53
C TRP A 100 -4.57 -10.02 2.27
N THR A 101 -4.84 -10.69 1.14
CA THR A 101 -6.20 -11.06 0.73
C THR A 101 -6.52 -12.53 0.95
N GLY A 102 -5.51 -13.38 1.18
CA GLY A 102 -5.69 -14.83 1.26
C GLY A 102 -5.97 -15.50 -0.09
N GLU A 103 -6.14 -14.73 -1.17
CA GLU A 103 -6.51 -15.19 -2.49
C GLU A 103 -5.31 -15.31 -3.44
N ARG A 104 -5.45 -16.13 -4.48
CA ARG A 104 -4.45 -16.21 -5.54
C ARG A 104 -4.70 -15.08 -6.52
N TRP A 105 -3.66 -14.29 -6.74
CA TRP A 105 -3.67 -13.20 -7.73
C TRP A 105 -2.93 -13.60 -8.99
N LEU A 106 -3.55 -13.35 -10.13
CA LEU A 106 -2.92 -13.46 -11.44
C LEU A 106 -2.39 -12.09 -11.84
N ILE A 107 -1.08 -11.99 -12.01
CA ILE A 107 -0.44 -10.74 -12.41
C ILE A 107 0.27 -10.97 -13.74
N ALA A 108 -0.18 -10.29 -14.78
CA ALA A 108 0.37 -10.38 -16.12
C ALA A 108 1.03 -9.05 -16.53
N ALA A 109 2.30 -9.12 -16.88
CA ALA A 109 3.00 -7.99 -17.50
C ALA A 109 2.82 -8.08 -19.02
N GLN A 110 2.34 -7.01 -19.63
CA GLN A 110 2.10 -6.86 -21.07
C GLN A 110 3.20 -5.98 -21.69
N GLY A 111 3.39 -6.11 -23.00
CA GLY A 111 4.40 -5.33 -23.73
C GLY A 111 3.93 -3.97 -24.22
N GLY A 112 2.78 -3.47 -23.79
CA GLY A 112 2.23 -2.17 -24.18
C GLY A 112 0.76 -2.02 -23.82
N GLY A 113 0.25 -0.80 -23.96
CA GLY A 113 -1.18 -0.48 -23.73
C GLY A 113 -1.51 -0.07 -22.29
N GLY A 114 -0.51 0.08 -21.43
CA GLY A 114 -0.68 0.60 -20.07
C GLY A 114 -0.95 2.11 -20.08
N ALA A 115 -1.79 2.55 -19.14
CA ALA A 115 -1.91 3.96 -18.81
C ALA A 115 -0.58 4.49 -18.23
N GLU A 116 -0.44 5.79 -18.10
CA GLU A 116 0.73 6.36 -17.42
C GLU A 116 0.84 5.81 -15.98
N SER A 117 2.06 5.53 -15.54
CA SER A 117 2.30 5.24 -14.12
C SER A 117 1.99 6.47 -13.26
N LEU A 118 1.73 6.26 -11.98
CA LEU A 118 1.45 7.39 -11.07
C LEU A 118 2.58 8.41 -11.06
N TRP A 119 3.82 7.93 -11.06
CA TRP A 119 4.99 8.80 -11.10
C TRP A 119 5.09 9.61 -12.41
N GLU A 120 4.80 8.98 -13.56
CA GLU A 120 4.80 9.67 -14.86
C GLU A 120 3.72 10.75 -14.91
N ARG A 121 2.52 10.45 -14.40
CA ARG A 121 1.42 11.40 -14.28
C ARG A 121 1.79 12.57 -13.38
N GLU A 122 2.33 12.30 -12.20
CA GLU A 122 2.78 13.34 -11.28
C GLU A 122 3.84 14.26 -11.92
N LYS A 123 4.83 13.66 -12.59
CA LYS A 123 5.87 14.42 -13.30
C LYS A 123 5.32 15.24 -14.48
N ARG A 124 4.29 14.76 -15.15
CA ARG A 124 3.62 15.54 -16.20
C ARG A 124 2.86 16.71 -15.59
N GLU A 125 2.08 16.47 -14.56
CA GLU A 125 1.32 17.51 -13.85
C GLU A 125 2.26 18.58 -13.25
N GLU A 126 3.38 18.18 -12.67
CA GLU A 126 4.39 19.10 -12.16
C GLU A 126 4.95 20.02 -13.27
N ARG A 127 5.26 19.44 -14.44
CA ARG A 127 5.73 20.22 -15.60
C ARG A 127 4.67 21.16 -16.14
N GLU A 128 3.41 20.72 -16.22
CA GLU A 128 2.30 21.53 -16.69
C GLU A 128 2.08 22.73 -15.75
N VAL A 129 2.05 22.49 -14.44
CA VAL A 129 1.91 23.57 -13.45
C VAL A 129 3.09 24.53 -13.53
N ARG A 130 4.30 24.02 -13.67
CA ARG A 130 5.49 24.87 -13.82
C ARG A 130 5.40 25.74 -15.08
N ALA A 131 5.02 25.16 -16.21
CA ALA A 131 4.84 25.89 -17.47
C ALA A 131 3.75 26.97 -17.36
N GLN A 132 2.66 26.71 -16.62
CA GLN A 132 1.63 27.72 -16.36
C GLN A 132 2.17 28.88 -15.53
N VAL A 133 2.93 28.58 -14.47
CA VAL A 133 3.55 29.60 -13.61
C VAL A 133 4.57 30.43 -14.37
N GLU A 134 5.36 29.81 -15.25
CA GLU A 134 6.33 30.52 -16.10
C GLU A 134 5.68 31.52 -17.07
N GLN A 135 4.41 31.29 -17.43
CA GLN A 135 3.64 32.18 -18.31
C GLN A 135 2.79 33.20 -17.53
N ASP A 136 2.78 33.13 -16.21
CA ASP A 136 2.04 34.07 -15.37
C ASP A 136 2.60 35.50 -15.53
N PRO A 137 1.77 36.52 -15.82
CA PRO A 137 2.22 37.90 -16.04
C PRO A 137 3.00 38.47 -14.84
N PHE A 138 2.64 38.09 -13.63
CA PHE A 138 3.36 38.53 -12.43
C PHE A 138 4.75 37.93 -12.35
N VAL A 139 4.86 36.61 -12.62
CA VAL A 139 6.14 35.90 -12.63
C VAL A 139 7.05 36.45 -13.73
N LEU A 140 6.52 36.72 -14.93
CA LEU A 140 7.26 37.33 -16.04
C LEU A 140 7.77 38.71 -15.65
N ALA A 141 6.97 39.54 -14.97
CA ALA A 141 7.40 40.86 -14.51
C ALA A 141 8.51 40.77 -13.46
N VAL A 142 8.42 39.82 -12.54
CA VAL A 142 9.47 39.55 -11.53
C VAL A 142 10.78 39.13 -12.22
N MET A 143 10.71 38.17 -13.16
CA MET A 143 11.90 37.68 -13.86
C MET A 143 12.54 38.76 -14.74
N ALA A 144 11.73 39.67 -15.30
CA ALA A 144 12.24 40.81 -16.05
C ALA A 144 12.95 41.86 -15.17
N THR A 145 12.46 42.02 -13.92
CA THR A 145 13.03 42.99 -12.96
C THR A 145 14.30 42.43 -12.28
N PHE A 146 14.38 41.11 -12.12
CA PHE A 146 15.48 40.42 -11.45
C PHE A 146 16.17 39.44 -12.42
N PRO A 147 17.14 39.88 -13.23
CA PRO A 147 17.88 39.00 -14.14
C PRO A 147 18.62 37.92 -13.33
N GLY A 148 18.31 36.64 -13.60
CA GLY A 148 18.87 35.50 -12.89
C GLY A 148 17.96 34.91 -11.84
N ALA A 149 16.73 35.39 -11.67
CA ALA A 149 15.72 34.73 -10.87
C ALA A 149 15.33 33.41 -11.51
N GLU A 150 15.22 32.36 -10.71
CA GLU A 150 14.79 31.01 -11.12
C GLU A 150 13.61 30.52 -10.29
N ILE A 151 12.69 29.80 -10.94
CA ILE A 151 11.58 29.12 -10.24
C ILE A 151 12.13 27.84 -9.65
N VAL A 152 12.41 27.84 -8.35
CA VAL A 152 12.96 26.69 -7.62
C VAL A 152 11.90 25.62 -7.39
N GLY A 153 10.64 26.02 -7.18
CA GLY A 153 9.55 25.07 -6.95
C GLY A 153 8.20 25.77 -6.92
N VAL A 154 7.18 25.01 -7.32
CA VAL A 154 5.78 25.44 -7.28
C VAL A 154 5.04 24.57 -6.28
N ARG A 155 4.38 25.19 -5.31
CA ARG A 155 3.51 24.51 -4.35
C ARG A 155 2.07 24.93 -4.60
N LYS A 156 1.18 23.97 -4.76
CA LYS A 156 -0.24 24.26 -4.66
C LYS A 156 -0.53 24.62 -3.22
N LEU A 157 -0.92 25.86 -2.98
CA LEU A 157 -1.51 26.23 -1.70
C LEU A 157 -2.82 25.46 -1.57
N PRO A 158 -3.14 24.89 -0.39
CA PRO A 158 -4.49 24.43 -0.15
C PRO A 158 -5.40 25.63 -0.40
N GLN A 159 -6.31 25.50 -1.35
CA GLN A 159 -7.33 26.50 -1.61
C GLN A 159 -8.09 26.61 -0.28
N ALA A 160 -7.88 27.72 0.44
CA ALA A 160 -8.76 28.07 1.51
C ALA A 160 -10.13 28.10 0.84
N GLU A 161 -11.01 27.17 1.19
CA GLU A 161 -12.42 27.30 0.89
C GLU A 161 -12.78 28.71 1.29
N ALA A 162 -13.10 29.52 0.29
CA ALA A 162 -13.48 30.88 0.49
C ALA A 162 -14.56 30.86 1.57
N ALA A 163 -14.25 31.49 2.69
CA ALA A 163 -15.25 31.78 3.71
C ALA A 163 -16.26 32.77 3.10
N GLU A 164 -17.09 32.24 2.22
CA GLU A 164 -18.39 32.84 1.88
C GLU A 164 -19.29 32.55 3.07
N GLY A 165 -19.38 33.49 3.98
CA GLY A 165 -20.27 33.32 5.10
C GLY A 165 -20.03 34.23 6.32
N ALA A 166 -19.40 35.38 6.15
CA ALA A 166 -19.32 36.34 7.25
C ALA A 166 -19.50 37.78 6.76
N ALA A 167 -20.56 37.99 6.04
CA ALA A 167 -21.07 39.35 5.76
C ALA A 167 -22.59 39.32 5.83
N THR A 168 -23.11 39.14 7.02
CA THR A 168 -24.52 39.46 7.27
C THR A 168 -24.61 40.04 8.66
N GLU A 169 -25.07 41.30 8.64
CA GLU A 169 -25.86 41.92 9.68
C GLU A 169 -25.13 42.48 10.91
N ALA A 170 -24.56 43.65 10.68
CA ALA A 170 -24.71 44.71 11.64
C ALA A 170 -26.03 45.44 11.29
N GLU A 171 -27.14 44.94 11.76
CA GLU A 171 -28.36 45.74 11.81
C GLU A 171 -28.21 46.78 12.93
N ASP A 172 -28.18 48.03 12.49
CA ASP A 172 -28.59 49.21 13.19
C ASP A 172 -29.80 48.93 14.07
N ASP A 173 -29.61 49.06 15.36
CA ASP A 173 -30.72 49.31 16.30
C ASP A 173 -30.46 50.67 16.92
N ASP A 174 -30.84 51.67 16.14
CA ASP A 174 -31.08 53.03 16.58
C ASP A 174 -32.52 53.03 17.10
N ASP A 175 -32.72 52.99 18.39
CA ASP A 175 -34.01 53.25 19.00
C ASP A 175 -33.88 54.35 20.06
N GLU A 176 -34.35 55.52 19.59
CA GLU A 176 -34.71 56.71 20.33
C GLU A 176 -35.82 56.38 21.33
N ASP A 177 -35.68 56.66 22.60
CA ASP A 177 -36.58 57.52 23.39
C ASP A 177 -36.17 57.60 24.86
#